data_68395e80adf636db0e33245d67e3fb60
#
_entry.id   68395e80adf636db0e33245d67e3fb60
#
_cell.length_a   1.000
_cell.length_b   1.000
_cell.length_c   1.000
_cell.angle_alpha   90.00
_cell.angle_beta   90.00
_cell.angle_gamma   90.00
#
_symmetry.space_group_name_H-M   'P 1'
#
loop_
_entity.id
_entity.type
_entity.pdbx_description
1 polymer ?
#
loop_
_entity_poly.entity_id
_entity_poly.type
_entity_poly.pdbx_seq_one_letter_code
_entity_poly.pdbx_strand_id
1 'polypeptide(L)'
;MAHHRSALKRIRQNEKRRLQNRYYKKTARTAIKNLRELKDKADAEKFLPKIVSMIDKLAKRGNIHRNKAANLKSGLMKHVNALAAAQ
;
A
#
# COMPACT_ATOMS: atom_id res chain seq x y z
N MET A 1 26.65 -7.18 30.00
CA MET A 1 26.51 -8.00 28.78
C MET A 1 25.10 -8.19 28.31
N ALA A 2 24.08 -7.93 29.15
CA ALA A 2 22.69 -7.92 28.73
C ALA A 2 22.43 -6.93 27.59
N HIS A 3 23.17 -5.82 27.55
CA HIS A 3 23.04 -4.79 26.53
C HIS A 3 23.36 -5.28 25.12
N HIS A 4 24.35 -6.19 24.98
CA HIS A 4 24.72 -6.74 23.68
C HIS A 4 23.62 -7.62 23.08
N ARG A 5 23.00 -8.46 23.90
CA ARG A 5 21.91 -9.34 23.46
C ARG A 5 20.68 -8.53 23.08
N SER A 6 20.35 -7.52 23.88
CA SER A 6 19.23 -6.63 23.57
C SER A 6 19.45 -5.84 22.29
N ALA A 7 20.67 -5.34 22.09
CA ALA A 7 21.03 -4.61 20.87
C ALA A 7 20.94 -5.50 19.64
N LEU A 8 21.48 -6.74 19.71
CA LEU A 8 21.41 -7.69 18.60
C LEU A 8 19.97 -8.08 18.28
N LYS A 9 19.16 -8.31 19.31
CA LYS A 9 17.74 -8.63 19.13
C LYS A 9 17.02 -7.49 18.43
N ARG A 10 17.29 -6.25 18.85
CA ARG A 10 16.67 -5.04 18.25
C ARG A 10 17.07 -4.89 16.78
N ILE A 11 18.35 -5.12 16.46
CA ILE A 11 18.85 -5.07 15.08
C ILE A 11 18.12 -6.10 14.23
N ARG A 12 17.99 -7.33 14.69
CA ARG A 12 17.27 -8.39 13.97
C ARG A 12 15.79 -8.04 13.75
N GLN A 13 15.14 -7.50 14.78
CA GLN A 13 13.74 -7.08 14.67
C GLN A 13 13.57 -5.93 13.69
N ASN A 14 14.50 -4.96 13.73
CA ASN A 14 14.46 -3.82 12.81
C ASN A 14 14.68 -4.24 11.37
N GLU A 15 15.59 -5.17 11.11
CA GLU A 15 15.80 -5.72 9.78
C GLU A 15 14.57 -6.46 9.27
N LYS A 16 13.97 -7.29 10.12
CA LYS A 16 12.75 -8.03 9.78
C LYS A 16 11.62 -7.07 9.43
N ARG A 17 11.40 -6.03 10.26
CA ARG A 17 10.39 -5.02 10.01
C ARG A 17 10.67 -4.25 8.72
N ARG A 18 11.92 -3.88 8.47
CA ARG A 18 12.32 -3.17 7.26
C ARG A 18 12.02 -3.98 6.01
N LEU A 19 12.35 -5.28 6.03
CA LEU A 19 12.05 -6.18 4.91
C LEU A 19 10.56 -6.34 4.69
N GLN A 20 9.78 -6.53 5.76
CA GLN A 20 8.33 -6.62 5.70
C GLN A 20 7.71 -5.33 5.15
N ASN A 21 8.15 -4.18 5.64
CA ASN A 21 7.65 -2.88 5.20
C ASN A 21 7.96 -2.65 3.71
N ARG A 22 9.15 -3.01 3.27
CA ARG A 22 9.55 -2.93 1.87
C ARG A 22 8.66 -3.82 1.00
N TYR A 23 8.40 -5.03 1.45
CA TYR A 23 7.52 -5.98 0.77
C TYR A 23 6.11 -5.41 0.60
N TYR A 24 5.53 -4.91 1.68
CA TYR A 24 4.17 -4.34 1.64
C TYR A 24 4.08 -3.12 0.74
N LYS A 25 5.07 -2.23 0.79
CA LYS A 25 5.12 -1.07 -0.10
C LYS A 25 5.20 -1.48 -1.57
N LYS A 26 6.06 -2.45 -1.88
CA LYS A 26 6.21 -2.94 -3.23
C LYS A 26 4.93 -3.60 -3.73
N THR A 27 4.31 -4.42 -2.90
CA THR A 27 3.05 -5.09 -3.23
C THR A 27 1.95 -4.07 -3.52
N ALA A 28 1.84 -3.03 -2.70
CA ALA A 28 0.86 -1.97 -2.89
C ALA A 28 1.11 -1.18 -4.18
N ARG A 29 2.37 -0.84 -4.48
CA ARG A 29 2.72 -0.14 -5.73
C ARG A 29 2.34 -0.96 -6.95
N THR A 30 2.63 -2.25 -6.93
CA THR A 30 2.29 -3.17 -8.01
C THR A 30 0.78 -3.25 -8.19
N ALA A 31 0.03 -3.35 -7.10
CA ALA A 31 -1.42 -3.39 -7.14
C ALA A 31 -2.01 -2.10 -7.72
N ILE A 32 -1.48 -0.94 -7.32
CA ILE A 32 -1.90 0.36 -7.83
C ILE A 32 -1.62 0.47 -9.33
N LYS A 33 -0.44 0.04 -9.77
CA LYS A 33 -0.06 0.04 -11.17
C LYS A 33 -1.01 -0.84 -11.97
N ASN A 34 -1.30 -2.04 -11.48
CA ASN A 34 -2.21 -2.98 -12.16
C ASN A 34 -3.61 -2.40 -12.26
N LEU A 35 -4.11 -1.72 -11.21
CA LEU A 35 -5.41 -1.07 -11.25
C LEU A 35 -5.45 0.00 -12.35
N ARG A 36 -4.40 0.82 -12.45
CA ARG A 36 -4.33 1.89 -13.45
C ARG A 36 -4.25 1.37 -14.88
N GLU A 37 -3.71 0.17 -15.06
CA GLU A 37 -3.62 -0.47 -16.37
C GLU A 37 -4.94 -1.13 -16.80
N LEU A 38 -5.85 -1.39 -15.87
CA LEU A 38 -7.16 -1.95 -16.19
C LEU A 38 -7.98 -0.95 -17.00
N LYS A 39 -8.53 -1.42 -18.10
CA LYS A 39 -9.38 -0.62 -18.97
C LYS A 39 -10.86 -0.88 -18.72
N ASP A 40 -11.19 -2.04 -18.15
CA ASP A 40 -12.56 -2.41 -17.83
C ASP A 40 -12.94 -1.86 -16.46
N LYS A 41 -13.99 -1.02 -16.45
CA LYS A 41 -14.50 -0.43 -15.22
C LYS A 41 -14.94 -1.49 -14.20
N ALA A 42 -15.61 -2.55 -14.65
CA ALA A 42 -16.10 -3.59 -13.75
C ALA A 42 -14.96 -4.25 -12.99
N ASP A 43 -13.86 -4.56 -13.69
CA ASP A 43 -12.67 -5.14 -13.07
C ASP A 43 -12.02 -4.14 -12.12
N ALA A 44 -11.91 -2.87 -12.52
CA ALA A 44 -11.34 -1.82 -11.69
C ALA A 44 -12.14 -1.62 -10.41
N GLU A 45 -13.46 -1.63 -10.50
CA GLU A 45 -14.33 -1.50 -9.31
C GLU A 45 -14.20 -2.69 -8.35
N LYS A 46 -13.96 -3.89 -8.88
CA LYS A 46 -13.73 -5.07 -8.05
C LYS A 46 -12.39 -5.00 -7.31
N PHE A 47 -11.36 -4.47 -7.97
CA PHE A 47 -10.03 -4.35 -7.37
C PHE A 47 -9.89 -3.18 -6.41
N LEU A 48 -10.63 -2.10 -6.65
CA LEU A 48 -10.50 -0.87 -5.87
C LEU A 48 -10.62 -1.08 -4.34
N PRO A 49 -11.63 -1.80 -3.82
CA PRO A 49 -11.73 -2.01 -2.38
C PRO A 49 -10.54 -2.74 -1.78
N LYS A 50 -9.97 -3.69 -2.51
CA LYS A 50 -8.79 -4.44 -2.06
C LYS A 50 -7.58 -3.52 -1.94
N ILE A 51 -7.38 -2.65 -2.93
CA ILE A 51 -6.26 -1.72 -2.95
C ILE A 51 -6.42 -0.64 -1.89
N VAL A 52 -7.63 -0.12 -1.70
CA VAL A 52 -7.93 0.83 -0.62
C VAL A 52 -7.59 0.20 0.74
N SER A 53 -7.97 -1.04 0.95
CA SER A 53 -7.63 -1.77 2.18
C SER A 53 -6.12 -1.89 2.37
N MET A 54 -5.37 -2.19 1.32
CA MET A 54 -3.90 -2.27 1.38
C MET A 54 -3.28 -0.93 1.76
N ILE A 55 -3.75 0.16 1.17
CA ILE A 55 -3.28 1.51 1.45
C ILE A 55 -3.56 1.89 2.91
N ASP A 56 -4.76 1.58 3.40
CA ASP A 56 -5.15 1.85 4.79
C ASP A 56 -4.26 1.08 5.77
N LYS A 57 -3.94 -0.18 5.46
CA LYS A 57 -3.02 -0.99 6.28
C LYS A 57 -1.62 -0.42 6.31
N LEU A 58 -1.11 0.08 5.18
CA LEU A 58 0.19 0.74 5.13
C LEU A 58 0.22 1.98 6.01
N ALA A 59 -0.82 2.80 5.98
CA ALA A 59 -0.94 3.99 6.80
C ALA A 59 -1.02 3.61 8.28
N LYS A 60 -1.80 2.59 8.63
CA LYS A 60 -1.95 2.11 10.00
C LYS A 60 -0.63 1.60 10.57
N ARG A 61 0.20 0.97 9.74
CA ARG A 61 1.52 0.46 10.15
C ARG A 61 2.59 1.54 10.17
N GLY A 62 2.28 2.76 9.75
CA GLY A 62 3.24 3.85 9.69
C GLY A 62 4.19 3.82 8.49
N ASN A 63 3.93 2.98 7.50
CA ASN A 63 4.77 2.90 6.30
C ASN A 63 4.58 4.10 5.37
N ILE A 64 3.40 4.69 5.39
CA ILE A 64 3.09 5.94 4.69
C ILE A 64 2.29 6.85 5.62
N HIS A 65 2.39 8.14 5.39
CA HIS A 65 1.61 9.11 6.16
C HIS A 65 0.14 9.01 5.76
N ARG A 66 -0.77 9.27 6.73
CA ARG A 66 -2.24 9.24 6.47
C ARG A 66 -2.67 10.17 5.33
N ASN A 67 -1.99 11.31 5.18
CA ASN A 67 -2.29 12.24 4.09
C ASN A 67 -1.92 11.64 2.73
N LYS A 68 -0.78 10.93 2.66
CA LYS A 68 -0.38 10.22 1.45
C LYS A 68 -1.41 9.14 1.11
N ALA A 69 -1.87 8.39 2.10
CA ALA A 69 -2.89 7.37 1.92
C ALA A 69 -4.19 7.97 1.37
N ALA A 70 -4.64 9.08 1.96
CA ALA A 70 -5.84 9.78 1.50
C ALA A 70 -5.70 10.26 0.06
N ASN A 71 -4.55 10.81 -0.31
CA ASN A 71 -4.29 11.27 -1.68
C ASN A 71 -4.28 10.11 -2.67
N LEU A 72 -3.66 8.99 -2.32
CA LEU A 72 -3.65 7.80 -3.18
C LEU A 72 -5.05 7.25 -3.38
N LYS A 73 -5.83 7.13 -2.33
CA LYS A 73 -7.21 6.64 -2.41
C LYS A 73 -8.06 7.55 -3.28
N SER A 74 -7.97 8.86 -3.07
CA SER A 74 -8.71 9.84 -3.86
C SER A 74 -8.35 9.76 -5.34
N GLY A 75 -7.06 9.69 -5.65
CA GLY A 75 -6.59 9.58 -7.03
C GLY A 75 -7.08 8.32 -7.73
N LEU A 76 -7.08 7.19 -7.02
CA LEU A 76 -7.56 5.92 -7.56
C LEU A 76 -9.07 5.94 -7.79
N MET A 77 -9.84 6.51 -6.87
CA MET A 77 -11.29 6.64 -7.03
C MET A 77 -11.63 7.50 -8.23
N LYS A 78 -10.92 8.61 -8.42
CA LYS A 78 -11.11 9.48 -9.59
C LYS A 78 -10.76 8.75 -10.88
N HIS A 79 -9.68 7.96 -10.87
CA HIS A 79 -9.28 7.19 -12.04
C HIS A 79 -10.35 6.17 -12.45
N VAL A 80 -10.90 5.43 -11.48
CA VAL A 80 -11.95 4.45 -11.73
C VAL A 80 -13.21 5.12 -12.23
N ASN A 81 -13.58 6.26 -11.65
CA ASN A 81 -14.74 7.04 -12.10
C ASN A 81 -14.56 7.56 -13.52
N ALA A 82 -13.33 7.94 -13.89
CA ALA A 82 -13.02 8.40 -15.25
C ALA A 82 -13.17 7.27 -16.27
N LEU A 83 -12.84 6.02 -15.89
CA LEU A 83 -13.07 4.86 -16.75
C LEU A 83 -14.56 4.71 -17.08
N ALA A 84 -15.42 4.97 -16.09
CA ALA A 84 -16.87 4.96 -16.32
C ALA A 84 -17.30 5.98 -17.36
N ALA A 85 -16.74 7.19 -17.27
CA ALA A 85 -17.09 8.28 -18.17
C ALA A 85 -16.63 8.02 -19.60
N ALA A 86 -15.58 7.24 -19.79
CA ALA A 86 -15.03 6.92 -21.10
C ALA A 86 -15.83 5.85 -21.85
N GLN A 87 -16.69 5.13 -21.16
CA GLN A 87 -17.56 4.11 -21.75
C GLN A 87 -18.93 4.66 -22.09
#